data_2dace5f0b8282ed98410b660e82e41e8
#
_entry.id   2dace5f0b8282ed98410b660e82e41e8
#
_cell.length_a   1.000
_cell.length_b   1.000
_cell.length_c   1.000
_cell.angle_alpha   90.00
_cell.angle_beta   90.00
_cell.angle_gamma   90.00
#
_symmetry.space_group_name_H-M   'P 1'
#
loop_
_entity.id
_entity.type
_entity.pdbx_description
1 polymer ?
#
loop_
_entity_poly.entity_id
_entity_poly.type
_entity_poly.pdbx_seq_one_letter_code
_entity_poly.pdbx_strand_id
1 'polypeptide(L)'
;MSWQKKFGQFGDVMSVGGLISGGVGSYFESKFRKNQLKSQALQFEHQQYMAKINAKSIESQAQHISRQYNKQAQLKSLAQGIKKGQRTASTAARGGTLGYGSTRDVAVSQEVLDEIDRLTINVNKVKAVGNMRMRGVQANIQSDMLGVSAGNMFASASSVSPFLNMSSTLMTGAGGVIGQLASSKHWSK
;
A
#
# COMPACT_ATOMS: atom_id res chain seq x y z
N MET A 1 39.97 -62.79 11.70
CA MET A 1 38.86 -61.85 11.85
C MET A 1 38.90 -60.86 10.69
N SER A 2 37.89 -60.95 9.83
CA SER A 2 37.87 -60.31 8.51
C SER A 2 37.73 -58.79 8.58
N TRP A 3 38.59 -58.08 7.87
CA TRP A 3 38.60 -56.64 7.72
C TRP A 3 37.22 -56.08 7.22
N GLN A 4 36.44 -56.91 6.58
CA GLN A 4 35.12 -56.57 6.08
C GLN A 4 34.10 -56.23 7.18
N LYS A 5 34.22 -56.83 8.40
CA LYS A 5 33.33 -56.51 9.52
C LYS A 5 33.59 -55.10 10.12
N LYS A 6 34.81 -54.58 10.00
CA LYS A 6 35.14 -53.24 10.49
C LYS A 6 34.64 -52.11 9.56
N PHE A 7 34.58 -52.37 8.27
CA PHE A 7 34.05 -51.39 7.30
C PHE A 7 32.53 -51.24 7.39
N GLY A 8 31.79 -52.28 7.72
CA GLY A 8 30.33 -52.18 7.94
C GLY A 8 29.96 -51.26 9.10
N GLN A 9 30.71 -51.29 10.21
CA GLN A 9 30.48 -50.43 11.37
C GLN A 9 30.76 -48.95 11.10
N PHE A 10 31.75 -48.65 10.23
CA PHE A 10 32.03 -47.25 9.84
C PHE A 10 30.95 -46.68 8.91
N GLY A 11 30.35 -47.50 8.04
CA GLY A 11 29.23 -47.07 7.21
C GLY A 11 27.98 -46.68 8.02
N ASP A 12 27.68 -47.47 9.05
CA ASP A 12 26.51 -47.22 9.94
C ASP A 12 26.69 -45.95 10.77
N VAL A 13 27.91 -45.65 11.25
CA VAL A 13 28.20 -44.45 12.01
C VAL A 13 28.15 -43.18 11.12
N MET A 14 28.60 -43.29 9.87
CA MET A 14 28.49 -42.17 8.91
C MET A 14 27.04 -41.88 8.51
N SER A 15 26.20 -42.92 8.37
CA SER A 15 24.78 -42.72 8.01
C SER A 15 24.00 -42.04 9.15
N VAL A 16 24.25 -42.40 10.40
CA VAL A 16 23.64 -41.76 11.57
C VAL A 16 24.13 -40.28 11.74
N GLY A 17 25.42 -40.05 11.52
CA GLY A 17 25.99 -38.69 11.54
C GLY A 17 25.39 -37.80 10.46
N GLY A 18 25.16 -38.33 9.26
CA GLY A 18 24.51 -37.62 8.14
C GLY A 18 23.05 -37.28 8.43
N LEU A 19 22.32 -38.13 9.13
CA LEU A 19 20.93 -37.90 9.53
C LEU A 19 20.80 -36.76 10.57
N ILE A 20 21.70 -36.75 11.57
CA ILE A 20 21.69 -35.72 12.59
C ILE A 20 22.04 -34.35 11.99
N SER A 21 23.05 -34.30 11.12
CA SER A 21 23.45 -33.08 10.43
C SER A 21 22.35 -32.56 9.49
N GLY A 22 21.66 -33.46 8.77
CA GLY A 22 20.53 -33.13 7.92
C GLY A 22 19.32 -32.57 8.70
N GLY A 23 19.00 -33.18 9.86
CA GLY A 23 17.92 -32.70 10.73
C GLY A 23 18.21 -31.34 11.34
N VAL A 24 19.43 -31.13 11.81
CA VAL A 24 19.87 -29.82 12.34
C VAL A 24 19.90 -28.78 11.23
N GLY A 25 20.39 -29.12 10.03
CA GLY A 25 20.39 -28.23 8.86
C GLY A 25 18.98 -27.77 8.48
N SER A 26 18.02 -28.71 8.39
CA SER A 26 16.63 -28.38 8.05
C SER A 26 15.94 -27.52 9.12
N TYR A 27 16.29 -27.67 10.40
CA TYR A 27 15.81 -26.80 11.47
C TYR A 27 16.30 -25.35 11.29
N PHE A 28 17.60 -25.16 11.07
CA PHE A 28 18.16 -23.81 10.87
C PHE A 28 17.66 -23.16 9.59
N GLU A 29 17.54 -23.90 8.51
CA GLU A 29 16.97 -23.43 7.25
C GLU A 29 15.51 -22.96 7.45
N SER A 30 14.69 -23.76 8.10
CA SER A 30 13.31 -23.42 8.40
C SER A 30 13.19 -22.20 9.31
N LYS A 31 14.06 -22.07 10.31
CA LYS A 31 14.13 -20.91 11.20
C LYS A 31 14.56 -19.65 10.42
N PHE A 32 15.54 -19.77 9.55
CA PHE A 32 15.99 -18.68 8.69
C PHE A 32 14.86 -18.23 7.76
N ARG A 33 14.20 -19.16 7.07
CA ARG A 33 13.06 -18.89 6.19
C ARG A 33 11.91 -18.20 6.93
N LYS A 34 11.58 -18.64 8.14
CA LYS A 34 10.58 -18.01 8.99
C LYS A 34 10.95 -16.58 9.34
N ASN A 35 12.20 -16.31 9.70
CA ASN A 35 12.68 -14.97 10.02
C ASN A 35 12.70 -14.08 8.78
N GLN A 36 13.06 -14.62 7.61
CA GLN A 36 13.03 -13.90 6.35
C GLN A 36 11.58 -13.47 5.98
N LEU A 37 10.61 -14.38 6.11
CA LEU A 37 9.20 -14.06 5.87
C LEU A 37 8.68 -12.99 6.84
N LYS A 38 9.04 -13.07 8.11
CA LYS A 38 8.70 -12.04 9.10
C LYS A 38 9.33 -10.68 8.76
N SER A 39 10.58 -10.66 8.34
CA SER A 39 11.25 -9.42 7.92
C SER A 39 10.56 -8.79 6.71
N GLN A 40 10.18 -9.59 5.72
CA GLN A 40 9.41 -9.12 4.57
C GLN A 40 8.03 -8.60 4.98
N ALA A 41 7.34 -9.29 5.89
CA ALA A 41 6.05 -8.82 6.41
C ALA A 41 6.17 -7.44 7.09
N LEU A 42 7.19 -7.23 7.91
CA LEU A 42 7.47 -5.94 8.54
C LEU A 42 7.79 -4.84 7.52
N GLN A 43 8.47 -5.17 6.43
CA GLN A 43 8.70 -4.22 5.33
C GLN A 43 7.40 -3.80 4.67
N PHE A 44 6.48 -4.75 4.41
CA PHE A 44 5.15 -4.42 3.87
C PHE A 44 4.31 -3.59 4.84
N GLU A 45 4.34 -3.88 6.13
CA GLU A 45 3.69 -3.04 7.15
C GLU A 45 4.23 -1.61 7.16
N HIS A 46 5.55 -1.46 7.10
CA HIS A 46 6.16 -0.13 7.01
C HIS A 46 5.73 0.62 5.73
N GLN A 47 5.74 -0.06 4.58
CA GLN A 47 5.26 0.51 3.32
C GLN A 47 3.77 0.87 3.39
N GLN A 48 2.95 0.02 4.01
CA GLN A 48 1.53 0.30 4.27
C GLN A 48 1.35 1.57 5.11
N TYR A 49 2.12 1.70 6.17
CA TYR A 49 2.08 2.89 7.03
C TYR A 49 2.45 4.16 6.26
N MET A 50 3.50 4.11 5.45
CA MET A 50 3.92 5.23 4.59
C MET A 50 2.86 5.58 3.54
N ALA A 51 2.20 4.58 2.94
CA ALA A 51 1.10 4.82 2.00
C ALA A 51 -0.10 5.49 2.69
N LYS A 52 -0.44 5.12 3.93
CA LYS A 52 -1.48 5.79 4.74
C LYS A 52 -1.14 7.24 5.05
N ILE A 53 0.11 7.53 5.41
CA ILE A 53 0.57 8.91 5.63
C ILE A 53 0.44 9.71 4.33
N ASN A 54 0.85 9.13 3.20
CA ASN A 54 0.75 9.76 1.90
C ASN A 54 -0.71 10.07 1.55
N ALA A 55 -1.64 9.14 1.76
CA ALA A 55 -3.07 9.36 1.54
C ALA A 55 -3.63 10.51 2.40
N LYS A 56 -3.25 10.59 3.69
CA LYS A 56 -3.62 11.71 4.57
C LYS A 56 -3.04 13.04 4.09
N SER A 57 -1.78 13.05 3.64
CA SER A 57 -1.14 14.23 3.07
C SER A 57 -1.88 14.74 1.82
N ILE A 58 -2.27 13.83 0.94
CA ILE A 58 -3.05 14.14 -0.27
C ILE A 58 -4.41 14.73 0.09
N GLU A 59 -5.12 14.21 1.09
CA GLU A 59 -6.40 14.80 1.54
C GLU A 59 -6.19 16.19 2.14
N SER A 60 -5.13 16.40 2.92
CA SER A 60 -4.77 17.73 3.42
C SER A 60 -4.50 18.72 2.27
N GLN A 61 -3.80 18.27 1.22
CA GLN A 61 -3.57 19.07 0.02
C GLN A 61 -4.89 19.38 -0.71
N ALA A 62 -5.80 18.40 -0.84
CA ALA A 62 -7.12 18.62 -1.44
C ALA A 62 -7.93 19.66 -0.69
N GLN A 63 -7.90 19.63 0.65
CA GLN A 63 -8.54 20.65 1.51
C GLN A 63 -7.89 22.03 1.34
N HIS A 64 -6.57 22.10 1.24
CA HIS A 64 -5.85 23.35 1.00
C HIS A 64 -6.23 23.95 -0.37
N ILE A 65 -6.26 23.15 -1.42
CA ILE A 65 -6.72 23.57 -2.75
C ILE A 65 -8.17 24.08 -2.68
N SER A 66 -9.06 23.36 -2.00
CA SER A 66 -10.45 23.79 -1.82
C SER A 66 -10.56 25.16 -1.14
N ARG A 67 -9.75 25.39 -0.09
CA ARG A 67 -9.69 26.69 0.60
C ARG A 67 -9.16 27.81 -0.30
N GLN A 68 -8.15 27.54 -1.12
CA GLN A 68 -7.61 28.52 -2.07
C GLN A 68 -8.67 28.95 -3.10
N TYR A 69 -9.39 27.99 -3.70
CA TYR A 69 -10.47 28.31 -4.63
C TYR A 69 -11.62 29.05 -3.97
N ASN A 70 -11.99 28.72 -2.74
CA ASN A 70 -13.00 29.45 -1.99
C ASN A 70 -12.57 30.90 -1.75
N LYS A 71 -11.30 31.12 -1.35
CA LYS A 71 -10.74 32.46 -1.19
C LYS A 71 -10.72 33.22 -2.51
N GLN A 72 -10.36 32.61 -3.60
CA GLN A 72 -10.37 33.19 -4.94
C GLN A 72 -11.80 33.62 -5.34
N ALA A 73 -12.80 32.76 -5.11
CA ALA A 73 -14.21 33.06 -5.38
C ALA A 73 -14.69 34.25 -4.54
N GLN A 74 -14.32 34.31 -3.25
CA GLN A 74 -14.65 35.44 -2.36
C GLN A 74 -14.02 36.74 -2.85
N LEU A 75 -12.73 36.75 -3.19
CA LEU A 75 -12.04 37.94 -3.70
C LEU A 75 -12.64 38.38 -5.04
N LYS A 76 -13.00 37.46 -5.91
CA LYS A 76 -13.65 37.78 -7.19
C LYS A 76 -15.02 38.41 -6.94
N SER A 77 -15.85 37.80 -6.07
CA SER A 77 -17.16 38.34 -5.71
C SER A 77 -17.06 39.75 -5.10
N LEU A 78 -16.08 39.99 -4.22
CA LEU A 78 -15.83 41.33 -3.64
C LEU A 78 -15.46 42.30 -4.74
N ALA A 79 -14.54 41.99 -5.63
CA ALA A 79 -14.14 42.85 -6.73
C ALA A 79 -15.31 43.15 -7.70
N GLN A 80 -16.18 42.18 -7.95
CA GLN A 80 -17.39 42.35 -8.75
C GLN A 80 -18.37 43.29 -8.04
N GLY A 81 -18.58 43.12 -6.73
CA GLY A 81 -19.42 44.01 -5.92
C GLY A 81 -18.94 45.48 -5.96
N ILE A 82 -17.62 45.72 -5.82
CA ILE A 82 -17.02 47.05 -5.94
C ILE A 82 -17.26 47.65 -7.33
N LYS A 83 -17.02 46.85 -8.40
CA LYS A 83 -17.27 47.31 -9.78
C LYS A 83 -18.74 47.63 -10.03
N LYS A 84 -19.67 46.81 -9.51
CA LYS A 84 -21.12 47.05 -9.59
C LYS A 84 -21.46 48.39 -8.88
N GLY A 85 -20.96 48.62 -7.68
CA GLY A 85 -21.16 49.83 -6.94
C GLY A 85 -20.63 51.06 -7.69
N GLN A 86 -19.42 51.02 -8.23
CA GLN A 86 -18.82 52.10 -9.02
C GLN A 86 -19.63 52.43 -10.27
N ARG A 87 -20.13 51.43 -11.01
CA ARG A 87 -21.00 51.64 -12.19
C ARG A 87 -22.31 52.30 -11.79
N THR A 88 -22.96 51.79 -10.73
CA THR A 88 -24.20 52.36 -10.22
C THR A 88 -24.02 53.84 -9.85
N ALA A 89 -22.97 54.16 -9.09
CA ALA A 89 -22.65 55.52 -8.73
C ALA A 89 -22.34 56.40 -9.97
N SER A 90 -21.57 55.92 -10.91
CA SER A 90 -21.23 56.64 -12.15
C SER A 90 -22.44 56.90 -13.04
N THR A 91 -23.38 55.94 -13.13
CA THR A 91 -24.62 56.07 -13.91
C THR A 91 -25.53 57.12 -13.25
N ALA A 92 -25.69 57.05 -11.93
CA ALA A 92 -26.47 58.03 -11.17
C ALA A 92 -25.88 59.46 -11.29
N ALA A 93 -24.55 59.62 -11.19
CA ALA A 93 -23.87 60.91 -11.33
C ALA A 93 -24.07 61.57 -12.72
N ARG A 94 -24.27 60.75 -13.75
CA ARG A 94 -24.55 61.20 -15.13
C ARG A 94 -26.02 61.47 -15.40
N GLY A 95 -26.89 61.39 -14.38
CA GLY A 95 -28.34 61.56 -14.53
C GLY A 95 -29.04 60.39 -15.21
N GLY A 96 -28.34 59.21 -15.38
CA GLY A 96 -28.94 58.03 -15.96
C GLY A 96 -29.92 57.37 -15.00
N THR A 97 -31.04 56.86 -15.52
CA THR A 97 -32.01 56.09 -14.73
C THR A 97 -31.51 54.68 -14.57
N LEU A 98 -31.40 54.23 -13.31
CA LEU A 98 -31.02 52.88 -12.95
C LEU A 98 -32.23 51.95 -13.13
N GLY A 99 -32.06 50.87 -13.89
CA GLY A 99 -33.09 49.83 -14.01
C GLY A 99 -34.02 49.92 -15.22
N TYR A 100 -33.77 50.81 -16.18
CA TYR A 100 -34.52 50.95 -17.40
C TYR A 100 -33.63 51.06 -18.65
N GLY A 101 -34.14 50.55 -19.79
CA GLY A 101 -33.48 50.64 -21.09
C GLY A 101 -32.12 49.96 -21.16
N SER A 102 -31.22 50.47 -22.00
CA SER A 102 -29.90 49.91 -22.24
C SER A 102 -29.02 49.79 -20.99
N THR A 103 -29.23 50.63 -19.97
CA THR A 103 -28.52 50.57 -18.69
C THR A 103 -28.84 49.30 -17.93
N ARG A 104 -30.09 48.88 -17.97
CA ARG A 104 -30.54 47.59 -17.39
C ARG A 104 -29.93 46.43 -18.11
N ASP A 105 -29.93 46.45 -19.44
CA ASP A 105 -29.43 45.32 -20.26
C ASP A 105 -27.92 45.11 -20.06
N VAL A 106 -27.15 46.18 -19.95
CA VAL A 106 -25.74 46.11 -19.60
C VAL A 106 -25.55 45.58 -18.17
N ALA A 107 -26.36 45.98 -17.20
CA ALA A 107 -26.26 45.47 -15.83
C ALA A 107 -26.56 43.95 -15.78
N VAL A 108 -27.60 43.49 -16.46
CA VAL A 108 -27.97 42.08 -16.53
C VAL A 108 -26.88 41.25 -17.22
N SER A 109 -26.35 41.73 -18.36
CA SER A 109 -25.26 41.06 -19.07
C SER A 109 -24.01 40.88 -18.19
N GLN A 110 -23.69 41.87 -17.37
CA GLN A 110 -22.59 41.82 -16.43
C GLN A 110 -22.84 40.81 -15.28
N GLU A 111 -24.07 40.73 -14.77
CA GLU A 111 -24.43 39.77 -13.75
C GLU A 111 -24.31 38.33 -14.28
N VAL A 112 -24.70 38.10 -15.55
CA VAL A 112 -24.52 36.79 -16.21
C VAL A 112 -23.03 36.48 -16.35
N LEU A 113 -22.19 37.40 -16.78
CA LEU A 113 -20.74 37.21 -16.87
C LEU A 113 -20.09 36.92 -15.49
N ASP A 114 -20.53 37.68 -14.48
CA ASP A 114 -20.04 37.47 -13.11
C ASP A 114 -20.42 36.09 -12.56
N GLU A 115 -21.63 35.58 -12.89
CA GLU A 115 -22.04 34.23 -12.51
C GLU A 115 -21.29 33.15 -13.27
N ILE A 116 -21.03 33.34 -14.57
CA ILE A 116 -20.19 32.42 -15.39
C ILE A 116 -18.77 32.33 -14.79
N ASP A 117 -18.18 33.45 -14.40
CA ASP A 117 -16.88 33.48 -13.75
C ASP A 117 -16.87 32.68 -12.43
N ARG A 118 -17.91 32.86 -11.59
CA ARG A 118 -18.09 32.14 -10.33
C ARG A 118 -18.24 30.64 -10.54
N LEU A 119 -19.07 30.25 -11.52
CA LEU A 119 -19.27 28.86 -11.89
C LEU A 119 -17.98 28.22 -12.42
N THR A 120 -17.22 28.97 -13.23
CA THR A 120 -15.91 28.51 -13.75
C THR A 120 -14.92 28.22 -12.62
N ILE A 121 -14.82 29.12 -11.63
CA ILE A 121 -13.98 28.90 -10.44
C ILE A 121 -14.45 27.65 -9.69
N ASN A 122 -15.75 27.45 -9.52
CA ASN A 122 -16.29 26.28 -8.82
C ASN A 122 -16.03 24.96 -9.59
N VAL A 123 -16.22 24.94 -10.90
CA VAL A 123 -15.92 23.79 -11.75
C VAL A 123 -14.42 23.43 -11.66
N ASN A 124 -13.53 24.42 -11.73
CA ASN A 124 -12.10 24.20 -11.61
C ASN A 124 -11.72 23.68 -10.21
N LYS A 125 -12.35 24.19 -9.15
CA LYS A 125 -12.22 23.66 -7.79
C LYS A 125 -12.62 22.18 -7.74
N VAL A 126 -13.81 21.83 -8.24
CA VAL A 126 -14.31 20.46 -8.21
C VAL A 126 -13.36 19.52 -8.96
N LYS A 127 -12.87 19.91 -10.13
CA LYS A 127 -11.89 19.16 -10.91
C LYS A 127 -10.58 18.97 -10.16
N ALA A 128 -10.01 20.05 -9.61
CA ALA A 128 -8.74 20.01 -8.92
C ALA A 128 -8.80 19.17 -7.62
N VAL A 129 -9.84 19.37 -6.81
CA VAL A 129 -10.06 18.59 -5.58
C VAL A 129 -10.38 17.14 -5.90
N GLY A 130 -11.20 16.87 -6.91
CA GLY A 130 -11.53 15.53 -7.38
C GLY A 130 -10.31 14.75 -7.82
N ASN A 131 -9.44 15.36 -8.62
CA ASN A 131 -8.18 14.74 -9.06
C ASN A 131 -7.26 14.41 -7.88
N MET A 132 -7.17 15.29 -6.89
CA MET A 132 -6.38 15.03 -5.68
C MET A 132 -6.98 13.88 -4.86
N ARG A 133 -8.30 13.88 -4.63
CA ARG A 133 -8.96 12.81 -3.90
C ARG A 133 -8.83 11.45 -4.60
N MET A 134 -8.88 11.42 -5.93
CA MET A 134 -8.64 10.19 -6.70
C MET A 134 -7.24 9.62 -6.41
N ARG A 135 -6.21 10.46 -6.36
CA ARG A 135 -4.84 10.05 -5.95
C ARG A 135 -4.82 9.54 -4.51
N GLY A 136 -5.57 10.17 -3.60
CA GLY A 136 -5.71 9.70 -2.22
C GLY A 136 -6.35 8.31 -2.13
N VAL A 137 -7.40 8.06 -2.92
CA VAL A 137 -8.03 6.74 -3.03
C VAL A 137 -7.04 5.70 -3.56
N GLN A 138 -6.26 6.03 -4.60
CA GLN A 138 -5.20 5.14 -5.11
C GLN A 138 -4.17 4.80 -4.03
N ALA A 139 -3.71 5.79 -3.25
CA ALA A 139 -2.78 5.56 -2.15
C ALA A 139 -3.39 4.68 -1.04
N ASN A 140 -4.68 4.83 -0.74
CA ASN A 140 -5.38 3.96 0.21
C ASN A 140 -5.48 2.52 -0.32
N ILE A 141 -5.87 2.32 -1.58
CA ILE A 141 -5.92 0.98 -2.20
C ILE A 141 -4.53 0.32 -2.15
N GLN A 142 -3.48 1.06 -2.48
CA GLN A 142 -2.11 0.55 -2.36
C GLN A 142 -1.78 0.16 -0.93
N SER A 143 -2.17 0.97 0.05
CA SER A 143 -1.99 0.66 1.47
C SER A 143 -2.69 -0.64 1.86
N ASP A 144 -3.94 -0.83 1.43
CA ASP A 144 -4.73 -2.02 1.76
C ASP A 144 -4.13 -3.28 1.13
N MET A 145 -3.66 -3.19 -0.13
CA MET A 145 -2.95 -4.29 -0.79
C MET A 145 -1.65 -4.67 -0.07
N LEU A 146 -0.89 -3.68 0.40
CA LEU A 146 0.33 -3.92 1.20
C LEU A 146 -0.01 -4.57 2.55
N GLY A 147 -1.11 -4.17 3.18
CA GLY A 147 -1.60 -4.80 4.42
C GLY A 147 -1.98 -6.26 4.22
N VAL A 148 -2.68 -6.59 3.15
CA VAL A 148 -3.00 -7.98 2.77
C VAL A 148 -1.72 -8.78 2.52
N SER A 149 -0.75 -8.19 1.81
CA SER A 149 0.54 -8.84 1.54
C SER A 149 1.32 -9.12 2.83
N ALA A 150 1.36 -8.16 3.76
CA ALA A 150 1.96 -8.33 5.08
C ALA A 150 1.27 -9.47 5.85
N GLY A 151 -0.06 -9.48 5.90
CA GLY A 151 -0.84 -10.53 6.54
C GLY A 151 -0.56 -11.92 5.97
N ASN A 152 -0.50 -12.05 4.66
CA ASN A 152 -0.18 -13.31 3.98
C ASN A 152 1.26 -13.79 4.30
N MET A 153 2.23 -12.86 4.39
CA MET A 153 3.60 -13.20 4.79
C MET A 153 3.68 -13.65 6.26
N PHE A 154 2.96 -13.01 7.17
CA PHE A 154 2.87 -13.46 8.56
C PHE A 154 2.20 -14.83 8.68
N ALA A 155 1.11 -15.06 7.96
CA ALA A 155 0.44 -16.36 7.91
C ALA A 155 1.40 -17.44 7.40
N SER A 156 2.11 -17.17 6.29
CA SER A 156 3.13 -18.06 5.75
C SER A 156 4.28 -18.32 6.74
N ALA A 157 4.74 -17.26 7.44
CA ALA A 157 5.77 -17.41 8.46
C ALA A 157 5.29 -18.26 9.66
N SER A 158 4.01 -18.17 10.03
CA SER A 158 3.43 -18.99 11.12
C SER A 158 3.28 -20.46 10.73
N SER A 159 3.02 -20.76 9.46
CA SER A 159 2.91 -22.13 8.94
C SER A 159 4.25 -22.84 8.86
N VAL A 160 5.38 -22.12 8.81
CA VAL A 160 6.72 -22.72 8.85
C VAL A 160 7.04 -23.15 10.28
N SER A 161 6.97 -24.47 10.54
CA SER A 161 7.36 -25.07 11.82
C SER A 161 8.76 -25.71 11.68
N PRO A 162 9.79 -25.13 12.31
CA PRO A 162 11.15 -25.70 12.25
C PRO A 162 11.21 -27.12 12.83
N PHE A 163 10.38 -27.39 13.83
CA PHE A 163 10.35 -28.69 14.49
C PHE A 163 9.72 -29.79 13.62
N LEU A 164 8.63 -29.48 12.91
CA LEU A 164 8.00 -30.45 12.00
C LEU A 164 8.93 -30.81 10.83
N ASN A 165 9.63 -29.82 10.27
CA ASN A 165 10.58 -30.05 9.19
C ASN A 165 11.78 -30.89 9.65
N MET A 166 12.29 -30.67 10.85
CA MET A 166 13.33 -31.49 11.47
C MET A 166 12.83 -32.91 11.69
N SER A 167 11.65 -33.10 12.25
CA SER A 167 11.09 -34.43 12.54
C SER A 167 10.82 -35.22 11.27
N SER A 168 10.29 -34.60 10.21
CA SER A 168 10.05 -35.25 8.92
C SER A 168 11.37 -35.69 8.25
N THR A 169 12.41 -34.87 8.31
CA THR A 169 13.74 -35.23 7.77
C THR A 169 14.35 -36.37 8.55
N LEU A 170 14.23 -36.41 9.87
CA LEU A 170 14.71 -37.54 10.67
C LEU A 170 13.93 -38.79 10.43
N MET A 171 12.60 -38.75 10.30
CA MET A 171 11.79 -39.92 9.98
C MET A 171 12.06 -40.48 8.59
N THR A 172 12.20 -39.65 7.58
CA THR A 172 12.52 -40.07 6.22
C THR A 172 13.91 -40.67 6.15
N GLY A 173 14.89 -40.09 6.81
CA GLY A 173 16.24 -40.61 6.91
C GLY A 173 16.31 -41.93 7.66
N ALA A 174 15.61 -42.08 8.80
CA ALA A 174 15.54 -43.33 9.56
C ALA A 174 14.90 -44.45 8.76
N GLY A 175 13.84 -44.15 7.98
CA GLY A 175 13.21 -45.15 7.09
C GLY A 175 14.17 -45.64 6.01
N GLY A 176 15.00 -44.78 5.45
CA GLY A 176 16.03 -45.16 4.47
C GLY A 176 17.10 -46.07 5.07
N VAL A 177 17.57 -45.81 6.29
CA VAL A 177 18.56 -46.63 6.99
C VAL A 177 18.01 -48.03 7.35
N ILE A 178 16.76 -48.06 7.83
CA ILE A 178 16.09 -49.35 8.14
C ILE A 178 15.90 -50.19 6.87
N GLY A 179 15.54 -49.54 5.75
CA GLY A 179 15.43 -50.22 4.45
C GLY A 179 16.75 -50.79 3.96
N GLN A 180 17.87 -50.08 4.10
CA GLN A 180 19.20 -50.56 3.75
C GLN A 180 19.67 -51.71 4.66
N LEU A 181 19.41 -51.66 5.97
CA LEU A 181 19.75 -52.71 6.90
C LEU A 181 18.90 -53.98 6.64
N ALA A 182 17.65 -53.84 6.23
CA ALA A 182 16.78 -54.95 5.87
C ALA A 182 17.25 -55.64 4.56
N SER A 183 17.70 -54.84 3.57
CA SER A 183 18.21 -55.39 2.29
C SER A 183 19.57 -56.05 2.44
N SER A 184 20.43 -55.57 3.33
CA SER A 184 21.77 -56.17 3.57
C SER A 184 21.71 -57.55 4.24
N LYS A 185 20.65 -57.83 5.01
CA LYS A 185 20.44 -59.13 5.64
C LYS A 185 19.95 -60.23 4.68
N HIS A 186 19.46 -59.85 3.50
CA HIS A 186 18.95 -60.82 2.53
C HIS A 186 20.04 -61.52 1.71
N TRP A 187 21.30 -61.08 1.77
CA TRP A 187 22.42 -61.66 1.01
C TRP A 187 23.39 -62.52 1.87
N SER A 188 22.98 -62.92 3.07
CA SER A 188 23.79 -63.74 3.98
C SER A 188 23.15 -65.09 4.26
N LYS A 189 22.59 -65.79 3.23
CA LYS A 189 22.27 -67.24 3.27
C LYS A 189 23.04 -67.98 2.20
#